data_5c428afc28fbb7f25652a8af4f4c2091
#
_entry.id   5c428afc28fbb7f25652a8af4f4c2091
#
_cell.length_a   1.000
_cell.length_b   1.000
_cell.length_c   1.000
_cell.angle_alpha   90.00
_cell.angle_beta   90.00
_cell.angle_gamma   90.00
#
_symmetry.space_group_name_H-M   'P 1'
#
loop_
_entity.id
_entity.type
_entity.pdbx_description
1 polymer ?
#
loop_
_entity_poly.entity_id
_entity_poly.type
_entity_poly.pdbx_seq_one_letter_code
_entity_poly.pdbx_strand_id
1 'polypeptide(L)'
;MSKQIEFNETARRAMEAGVDKLADAVRVTLGPRGRHVVLAKAFGGPAVTNDGVTVAREIDLEDPFENLGAQLVKSVATKTNDIAGDGTTTATVLAQALIKGGLRNVAAGANPIELGSGIGKAADVVSDALLASAIPVSGKTAIAQVATVSSRDEQIGELVGEAMTKVGHDGVVSVEESSTLSTELEFTEGVGFDKGFLSAYFVTDFDLQEAVLEDALILLHRDKISSLPDLLPLLEKVAEAGKPLLVIAEDVEGEPLSTLVVNAIRKTLKAVAVKAPFFGDRRKAFLEDLAVVTGGQVVNPDVGLALREVGLEVLGSARRVVVTKDDTVIVEGGGTAEAISDRAKQLRSEIETTDSDWDREKLEERLAKLAGGVAVIKVGAATETALKERKESVEDAVAAAKAAVEEGIIAGGGISLIAARKALADLRASLSGDEALGVDVFSGALSAPLYWIAANAGLDGSVVVNKVGELPAGHGLNAATLRYGDLASDGVVDPVKVTRSAVLNAASVARMVLTTEAAVVEKPAEEDEHDHHGHAH
;
A
#
# COMPACT_ATOMS: atom_id res chain seq x y z
N MET A 1 -13.46 7.64 31.33
CA MET A 1 -12.65 8.86 31.13
C MET A 1 -13.54 10.01 30.75
N SER A 2 -13.34 11.22 31.26
CA SER A 2 -14.07 12.43 30.87
C SER A 2 -13.63 12.86 29.47
N LYS A 3 -14.57 13.49 28.70
CA LYS A 3 -14.29 13.99 27.38
C LYS A 3 -14.16 15.52 27.41
N GLN A 4 -13.33 16.05 26.55
CA GLN A 4 -13.21 17.46 26.25
C GLN A 4 -13.77 17.68 24.84
N ILE A 5 -14.53 18.77 24.64
CA ILE A 5 -15.22 19.04 23.38
C ILE A 5 -14.93 20.47 22.98
N GLU A 6 -14.50 20.64 21.74
CA GLU A 6 -14.36 21.94 21.07
C GLU A 6 -15.35 22.01 19.90
N PHE A 7 -15.83 23.23 19.59
CA PHE A 7 -16.84 23.46 18.59
C PHE A 7 -16.41 24.50 17.56
N ASN A 8 -17.10 24.50 16.43
CA ASN A 8 -17.03 25.53 15.41
C ASN A 8 -15.60 25.79 14.91
N GLU A 9 -15.25 27.07 14.79
CA GLU A 9 -13.98 27.51 14.25
C GLU A 9 -12.78 27.10 15.12
N THR A 10 -12.93 27.02 16.44
CA THR A 10 -11.86 26.59 17.34
C THR A 10 -11.43 25.17 17.04
N ALA A 11 -12.40 24.26 16.91
CA ALA A 11 -12.13 22.87 16.55
C ALA A 11 -11.45 22.76 15.16
N ARG A 12 -11.98 23.49 14.16
CA ARG A 12 -11.43 23.48 12.80
C ARG A 12 -10.01 24.02 12.73
N ARG A 13 -9.70 25.11 13.45
CA ARG A 13 -8.35 25.68 13.49
C ARG A 13 -7.33 24.76 14.16
N ALA A 14 -7.71 24.10 15.25
CA ALA A 14 -6.84 23.14 15.90
C ALA A 14 -6.54 21.95 14.95
N MET A 15 -7.55 21.40 14.30
CA MET A 15 -7.35 20.34 13.30
C MET A 15 -6.49 20.83 12.11
N GLU A 16 -6.70 22.06 11.60
CA GLU A 16 -5.87 22.64 10.52
C GLU A 16 -4.40 22.72 10.95
N ALA A 17 -4.12 23.15 12.18
CA ALA A 17 -2.77 23.20 12.72
C ALA A 17 -2.11 21.81 12.75
N GLY A 18 -2.88 20.78 13.13
CA GLY A 18 -2.40 19.41 13.11
C GLY A 18 -2.13 18.89 11.70
N VAL A 19 -3.03 19.16 10.76
CA VAL A 19 -2.84 18.89 9.32
C VAL A 19 -1.54 19.51 8.82
N ASP A 20 -1.29 20.77 9.18
CA ASP A 20 -0.10 21.49 8.76
C ASP A 20 1.17 20.89 9.32
N LYS A 21 1.21 20.59 10.61
CA LYS A 21 2.39 19.97 11.23
C LYS A 21 2.78 18.67 10.58
N LEU A 22 1.82 17.79 10.30
CA LEU A 22 2.09 16.54 9.62
C LEU A 22 2.50 16.74 8.16
N ALA A 23 1.71 17.50 7.41
CA ALA A 23 1.97 17.70 5.98
C ALA A 23 3.30 18.45 5.73
N ASP A 24 3.67 19.39 6.61
CA ASP A 24 4.94 20.12 6.53
C ASP A 24 6.15 19.21 6.76
N ALA A 25 6.03 18.19 7.60
CA ALA A 25 7.07 17.18 7.79
C ALA A 25 7.18 16.24 6.58
N VAL A 26 6.03 15.84 6.01
CA VAL A 26 5.98 14.88 4.89
C VAL A 26 6.41 15.52 3.55
N ARG A 27 5.94 16.74 3.25
CA ARG A 27 6.16 17.40 1.94
C ARG A 27 7.63 17.64 1.56
N VAL A 28 8.53 17.65 2.55
CA VAL A 28 9.97 17.85 2.29
C VAL A 28 10.58 16.68 1.52
N THR A 29 9.91 15.53 1.53
CA THR A 29 10.34 14.33 0.82
C THR A 29 9.93 14.31 -0.65
N LEU A 30 9.03 15.21 -1.11
CA LEU A 30 8.43 15.16 -2.44
C LEU A 30 9.41 15.48 -3.57
N GLY A 31 9.39 14.65 -4.61
CA GLY A 31 10.12 14.85 -5.87
C GLY A 31 11.59 14.40 -5.83
N PRO A 32 12.30 14.46 -6.96
CA PRO A 32 13.66 13.91 -7.10
C PRO A 32 14.72 14.65 -6.28
N ARG A 33 14.40 15.84 -5.78
CA ARG A 33 15.24 16.63 -4.84
C ARG A 33 14.63 16.72 -3.45
N GLY A 34 13.66 15.84 -3.14
CA GLY A 34 13.15 15.65 -1.79
C GLY A 34 14.25 15.22 -0.82
N ARG A 35 14.04 15.50 0.45
CA ARG A 35 15.00 15.24 1.53
C ARG A 35 14.49 14.17 2.46
N HIS A 36 15.39 13.56 3.20
CA HIS A 36 15.05 12.60 4.24
C HIS A 36 14.56 13.30 5.51
N VAL A 37 13.73 12.57 6.25
CA VAL A 37 13.29 12.90 7.60
C VAL A 37 13.95 11.93 8.57
N VAL A 38 14.41 12.44 9.70
CA VAL A 38 15.00 11.62 10.78
C VAL A 38 13.94 11.40 11.84
N LEU A 39 13.63 10.15 12.13
CA LEU A 39 12.61 9.73 13.08
C LEU A 39 13.28 9.13 14.33
N ALA A 40 12.89 9.61 15.51
CA ALA A 40 13.31 8.99 16.76
C ALA A 40 12.55 7.67 16.95
N LYS A 41 13.26 6.60 17.30
CA LYS A 41 12.65 5.32 17.66
C LYS A 41 12.78 5.08 19.16
N ALA A 42 11.77 4.44 19.76
CA ALA A 42 11.78 4.11 21.19
C ALA A 42 12.90 3.11 21.54
N PHE A 43 13.27 2.25 20.60
CA PHE A 43 14.35 1.27 20.73
C PHE A 43 15.20 1.29 19.47
N GLY A 44 16.53 1.18 19.64
CA GLY A 44 17.48 1.21 18.53
C GLY A 44 17.99 2.60 18.19
N GLY A 45 18.54 2.77 16.98
CA GLY A 45 18.99 4.04 16.44
C GLY A 45 17.86 4.81 15.76
N PRO A 46 18.06 6.12 15.45
CA PRO A 46 17.10 6.89 14.69
C PRO A 46 16.92 6.28 13.28
N ALA A 47 15.68 6.25 12.80
CA ALA A 47 15.38 5.89 11.42
C ALA A 47 15.53 7.12 10.52
N VAL A 48 16.00 6.90 9.30
CA VAL A 48 16.12 7.94 8.26
C VAL A 48 15.34 7.44 7.06
N THR A 49 14.31 8.17 6.65
CA THR A 49 13.47 7.78 5.53
C THR A 49 13.05 8.99 4.71
N ASN A 50 12.69 8.76 3.46
CA ASN A 50 12.04 9.71 2.56
C ASN A 50 10.64 9.23 2.14
N ASP A 51 10.19 8.09 2.67
CA ASP A 51 8.83 7.62 2.47
C ASP A 51 7.82 8.43 3.28
N GLY A 52 6.79 8.93 2.58
CA GLY A 52 5.78 9.81 3.19
C GLY A 52 4.86 9.09 4.17
N VAL A 53 4.52 7.82 3.96
CA VAL A 53 3.64 7.09 4.87
C VAL A 53 4.39 6.72 6.15
N THR A 54 5.65 6.32 6.07
CA THR A 54 6.51 6.04 7.22
C THR A 54 6.67 7.29 8.08
N VAL A 55 6.93 8.46 7.47
CA VAL A 55 6.98 9.74 8.22
C VAL A 55 5.62 10.04 8.86
N ALA A 56 4.53 9.90 8.13
CA ALA A 56 3.19 10.21 8.65
C ALA A 56 2.79 9.30 9.82
N ARG A 57 3.14 8.02 9.78
CA ARG A 57 2.82 7.05 10.85
C ARG A 57 3.45 7.40 12.20
N GLU A 58 4.65 7.96 12.20
CA GLU A 58 5.39 8.32 13.42
C GLU A 58 4.95 9.65 14.04
N ILE A 59 4.10 10.43 13.38
CA ILE A 59 3.68 11.72 13.90
C ILE A 59 2.44 11.57 14.78
N ASP A 60 2.64 11.79 16.07
CA ASP A 60 1.61 11.99 17.09
C ASP A 60 1.87 13.32 17.80
N LEU A 61 0.83 14.15 17.96
CA LEU A 61 0.95 15.49 18.49
C LEU A 61 0.45 15.52 19.94
N GLU A 62 1.11 16.34 20.76
CA GLU A 62 0.80 16.50 22.19
C GLU A 62 -0.60 17.10 22.40
N ASP A 63 -0.98 18.11 21.60
CA ASP A 63 -2.33 18.65 21.64
C ASP A 63 -3.32 17.67 21.00
N PRO A 64 -4.31 17.16 21.77
CA PRO A 64 -5.21 16.13 21.27
C PRO A 64 -6.14 16.61 20.15
N PHE A 65 -6.47 17.90 20.07
CA PHE A 65 -7.31 18.45 18.99
C PHE A 65 -6.49 18.63 17.71
N GLU A 66 -5.26 19.10 17.81
CA GLU A 66 -4.34 19.12 16.68
C GLU A 66 -4.06 17.70 16.17
N ASN A 67 -3.88 16.76 17.11
CA ASN A 67 -3.63 15.36 16.77
C ASN A 67 -4.79 14.75 15.96
N LEU A 68 -6.05 15.10 16.21
CA LEU A 68 -7.16 14.67 15.35
C LEU A 68 -6.95 15.06 13.89
N GLY A 69 -6.51 16.30 13.63
CA GLY A 69 -6.18 16.78 12.28
C GLY A 69 -5.03 16.01 11.65
N ALA A 70 -3.97 15.77 12.41
CA ALA A 70 -2.83 14.95 11.97
C ALA A 70 -3.26 13.52 11.64
N GLN A 71 -4.07 12.86 12.48
CA GLN A 71 -4.56 11.50 12.25
C GLN A 71 -5.44 11.40 11.01
N LEU A 72 -6.25 12.42 10.68
CA LEU A 72 -7.03 12.43 9.46
C LEU A 72 -6.15 12.46 8.21
N VAL A 73 -5.08 13.26 8.19
CA VAL A 73 -4.14 13.29 7.06
C VAL A 73 -3.26 12.05 7.04
N LYS A 74 -2.87 11.50 8.19
CA LYS A 74 -2.22 10.19 8.30
C LYS A 74 -3.05 9.10 7.61
N SER A 75 -4.38 9.14 7.78
CA SER A 75 -5.27 8.20 7.10
C SER A 75 -5.29 8.36 5.58
N VAL A 76 -5.05 9.57 5.04
CA VAL A 76 -4.90 9.79 3.58
C VAL A 76 -3.66 9.07 3.06
N ALA A 77 -2.51 9.27 3.72
CA ALA A 77 -1.26 8.63 3.34
C ALA A 77 -1.38 7.10 3.40
N THR A 78 -1.91 6.56 4.50
CA THR A 78 -2.10 5.11 4.68
C THR A 78 -3.03 4.52 3.63
N LYS A 79 -4.20 5.15 3.38
CA LYS A 79 -5.13 4.67 2.35
C LYS A 79 -4.53 4.70 0.95
N THR A 80 -3.74 5.71 0.63
CA THR A 80 -3.10 5.82 -0.67
C THR A 80 -2.05 4.72 -0.83
N ASN A 81 -1.28 4.46 0.22
CA ASN A 81 -0.34 3.33 0.26
C ASN A 81 -1.06 1.98 0.07
N ASP A 82 -2.13 1.74 0.81
CA ASP A 82 -2.91 0.48 0.73
C ASP A 82 -3.46 0.21 -0.68
N ILE A 83 -3.82 1.24 -1.45
CA ILE A 83 -4.42 1.09 -2.78
C ILE A 83 -3.38 1.03 -3.89
N ALA A 84 -2.34 1.83 -3.80
CA ALA A 84 -1.42 2.08 -4.91
C ALA A 84 0.07 1.85 -4.56
N GLY A 85 0.39 1.64 -3.29
CA GLY A 85 1.74 1.37 -2.79
C GLY A 85 2.73 2.54 -2.92
N ASP A 86 2.29 3.69 -3.45
CA ASP A 86 3.09 4.91 -3.66
C ASP A 86 2.17 6.14 -3.68
N GLY A 87 2.73 7.35 -3.82
CA GLY A 87 1.98 8.61 -3.92
C GLY A 87 1.50 9.19 -2.60
N THR A 88 1.94 8.67 -1.48
CA THR A 88 1.53 9.07 -0.13
C THR A 88 1.83 10.53 0.18
N THR A 89 2.99 11.03 -0.22
CA THR A 89 3.37 12.44 -0.10
C THR A 89 2.52 13.34 -0.98
N THR A 90 2.24 12.93 -2.22
CA THR A 90 1.35 13.68 -3.13
C THR A 90 -0.06 13.81 -2.55
N ALA A 91 -0.62 12.72 -2.02
CA ALA A 91 -1.93 12.71 -1.38
C ALA A 91 -1.98 13.63 -0.15
N THR A 92 -0.95 13.61 0.69
CA THR A 92 -0.81 14.46 1.87
C THR A 92 -0.79 15.94 1.50
N VAL A 93 -0.01 16.31 0.48
CA VAL A 93 0.11 17.70 0.00
C VAL A 93 -1.20 18.18 -0.62
N LEU A 94 -1.90 17.34 -1.38
CA LEU A 94 -3.22 17.65 -1.92
C LEU A 94 -4.24 17.84 -0.81
N ALA A 95 -4.27 16.97 0.19
CA ALA A 95 -5.18 17.07 1.34
C ALA A 95 -4.96 18.39 2.11
N GLN A 96 -3.71 18.75 2.40
CA GLN A 96 -3.38 20.03 3.04
C GLN A 96 -3.90 21.21 2.22
N ALA A 97 -3.66 21.23 0.91
CA ALA A 97 -4.08 22.33 0.04
C ALA A 97 -5.61 22.46 -0.04
N LEU A 98 -6.31 21.32 -0.12
CA LEU A 98 -7.79 21.27 -0.12
C LEU A 98 -8.37 21.74 1.21
N ILE A 99 -7.86 21.27 2.33
CA ILE A 99 -8.31 21.66 3.67
C ILE A 99 -8.10 23.15 3.88
N LYS A 100 -6.91 23.68 3.61
CA LYS A 100 -6.62 25.11 3.73
C LYS A 100 -7.49 25.98 2.84
N GLY A 101 -7.62 25.60 1.57
CA GLY A 101 -8.47 26.30 0.61
C GLY A 101 -9.93 26.29 1.03
N GLY A 102 -10.42 25.15 1.47
CA GLY A 102 -11.80 24.97 1.92
C GLY A 102 -12.11 25.73 3.21
N LEU A 103 -11.27 25.60 4.26
CA LEU A 103 -11.48 26.27 5.55
C LEU A 103 -11.47 27.81 5.43
N ARG A 104 -10.66 28.38 4.54
CA ARG A 104 -10.70 29.81 4.25
C ARG A 104 -12.08 30.27 3.72
N ASN A 105 -12.69 29.46 2.87
CA ASN A 105 -14.01 29.76 2.31
C ASN A 105 -15.11 29.51 3.34
N VAL A 106 -15.03 28.49 4.17
CA VAL A 106 -15.95 28.25 5.30
C VAL A 106 -15.87 29.39 6.30
N ALA A 107 -14.68 29.88 6.65
CA ALA A 107 -14.51 31.05 7.52
C ALA A 107 -15.05 32.34 6.89
N ALA A 108 -15.09 32.43 5.55
CA ALA A 108 -15.72 33.53 4.82
C ALA A 108 -17.26 33.41 4.70
N GLY A 109 -17.86 32.32 5.22
CA GLY A 109 -19.31 32.12 5.27
C GLY A 109 -19.86 31.13 4.24
N ALA A 110 -19.01 30.42 3.49
CA ALA A 110 -19.47 29.37 2.58
C ALA A 110 -20.06 28.18 3.34
N ASN A 111 -21.09 27.56 2.77
CA ASN A 111 -21.70 26.35 3.31
C ASN A 111 -20.73 25.14 3.13
N PRO A 112 -20.23 24.54 4.23
CA PRO A 112 -19.24 23.48 4.15
C PRO A 112 -19.74 22.22 3.45
N ILE A 113 -21.04 21.94 3.49
CA ILE A 113 -21.64 20.75 2.85
C ILE A 113 -21.67 20.94 1.32
N GLU A 114 -22.12 22.11 0.85
CA GLU A 114 -22.14 22.42 -0.58
C GLU A 114 -20.73 22.53 -1.15
N LEU A 115 -19.83 23.20 -0.42
CA LEU A 115 -18.41 23.28 -0.78
C LEU A 115 -17.79 21.88 -0.91
N GLY A 116 -18.06 21.00 0.07
CA GLY A 116 -17.63 19.60 0.06
C GLY A 116 -18.22 18.78 -1.10
N SER A 117 -19.49 19.05 -1.48
CA SER A 117 -20.12 18.44 -2.66
C SER A 117 -19.36 18.82 -3.94
N GLY A 118 -19.05 20.10 -4.11
CA GLY A 118 -18.28 20.60 -5.25
C GLY A 118 -16.89 19.99 -5.35
N ILE A 119 -16.18 19.87 -4.21
CA ILE A 119 -14.88 19.18 -4.12
C ILE A 119 -15.00 17.71 -4.55
N GLY A 120 -16.03 16.99 -4.08
CA GLY A 120 -16.24 15.58 -4.45
C GLY A 120 -16.47 15.40 -5.95
N LYS A 121 -17.40 16.17 -6.54
CA LYS A 121 -17.65 16.14 -8.00
C LYS A 121 -16.41 16.48 -8.82
N ALA A 122 -15.62 17.45 -8.36
CA ALA A 122 -14.38 17.83 -9.03
C ALA A 122 -13.33 16.69 -8.96
N ALA A 123 -13.25 15.98 -7.85
CA ALA A 123 -12.35 14.85 -7.70
C ALA A 123 -12.70 13.71 -8.67
N ASP A 124 -13.99 13.39 -8.82
CA ASP A 124 -14.45 12.37 -9.76
C ASP A 124 -14.10 12.74 -11.21
N VAL A 125 -14.40 13.98 -11.63
CA VAL A 125 -14.08 14.46 -12.98
C VAL A 125 -12.58 14.45 -13.27
N VAL A 126 -11.75 14.84 -12.31
CA VAL A 126 -10.28 14.79 -12.48
C VAL A 126 -9.78 13.35 -12.51
N SER A 127 -10.30 12.47 -11.67
CA SER A 127 -9.99 11.04 -11.69
C SER A 127 -10.27 10.43 -13.07
N ASP A 128 -11.45 10.70 -13.65
CA ASP A 128 -11.82 10.21 -14.98
C ASP A 128 -10.94 10.81 -16.08
N ALA A 129 -10.61 12.10 -15.99
CA ALA A 129 -9.73 12.77 -16.94
C ALA A 129 -8.30 12.20 -16.92
N LEU A 130 -7.76 11.86 -15.74
CA LEU A 130 -6.47 11.21 -15.59
C LEU A 130 -6.50 9.81 -16.22
N LEU A 131 -7.54 9.02 -15.95
CA LEU A 131 -7.71 7.69 -16.54
C LEU A 131 -7.84 7.76 -18.08
N ALA A 132 -8.60 8.72 -18.60
CA ALA A 132 -8.75 8.94 -20.03
C ALA A 132 -7.44 9.37 -20.73
N SER A 133 -6.48 9.93 -19.99
CA SER A 133 -5.16 10.31 -20.50
C SER A 133 -4.09 9.24 -20.33
N ALA A 134 -4.46 8.06 -19.79
CA ALA A 134 -3.56 6.96 -19.53
C ALA A 134 -2.92 6.41 -20.80
N ILE A 135 -1.62 6.18 -20.77
CA ILE A 135 -0.86 5.48 -21.80
C ILE A 135 -0.56 4.07 -21.26
N PRO A 136 -1.03 3.01 -21.94
CA PRO A 136 -0.76 1.64 -21.51
C PRO A 136 0.74 1.36 -21.41
N VAL A 137 1.15 0.68 -20.36
CA VAL A 137 2.55 0.28 -20.15
C VAL A 137 2.80 -1.07 -20.80
N SER A 138 3.82 -1.13 -21.65
CA SER A 138 4.26 -2.38 -22.26
C SER A 138 5.79 -2.44 -22.33
N GLY A 139 6.34 -3.58 -21.91
CA GLY A 139 7.77 -3.87 -22.01
C GLY A 139 8.63 -3.30 -20.87
N LYS A 140 9.85 -3.87 -20.79
CA LYS A 140 10.81 -3.62 -19.69
C LYS A 140 11.13 -2.13 -19.48
N THR A 141 11.34 -1.37 -20.57
CA THR A 141 11.79 0.03 -20.47
C THR A 141 10.77 0.93 -19.77
N ALA A 142 9.49 0.79 -20.12
CA ALA A 142 8.44 1.62 -19.51
C ALA A 142 8.26 1.28 -18.02
N ILE A 143 8.31 0.00 -17.66
CA ILE A 143 8.25 -0.45 -16.26
C ILE A 143 9.47 0.08 -15.48
N ALA A 144 10.67 -0.04 -16.06
CA ALA A 144 11.90 0.44 -15.43
C ALA A 144 11.87 1.97 -15.20
N GLN A 145 11.31 2.74 -16.12
CA GLN A 145 11.15 4.19 -15.95
C GLN A 145 10.26 4.54 -14.75
N VAL A 146 9.12 3.88 -14.62
CA VAL A 146 8.22 4.07 -13.47
C VAL A 146 8.94 3.73 -12.16
N ALA A 147 9.57 2.57 -12.11
CA ALA A 147 10.31 2.11 -10.94
C ALA A 147 11.49 3.03 -10.59
N THR A 148 12.18 3.60 -11.59
CA THR A 148 13.25 4.60 -11.40
C THR A 148 12.71 5.91 -10.82
N VAL A 149 11.53 6.36 -11.25
CA VAL A 149 10.92 7.59 -10.71
C VAL A 149 10.52 7.39 -9.24
N SER A 150 9.94 6.26 -8.91
CA SER A 150 9.52 5.92 -7.55
C SER A 150 10.74 5.76 -6.61
N SER A 151 11.69 4.90 -6.96
CA SER A 151 12.90 4.63 -6.15
C SER A 151 13.95 5.74 -6.20
N ARG A 152 13.93 6.60 -7.22
CA ARG A 152 15.01 7.59 -7.54
C ARG A 152 16.37 6.94 -7.82
N ASP A 153 16.38 5.65 -8.13
CA ASP A 153 17.58 4.84 -8.41
C ASP A 153 17.37 4.06 -9.72
N GLU A 154 18.22 4.36 -10.71
CA GLU A 154 18.16 3.73 -12.04
C GLU A 154 18.46 2.22 -11.96
N GLN A 155 19.32 1.79 -11.02
CA GLN A 155 19.65 0.37 -10.83
C GLN A 155 18.46 -0.40 -10.29
N ILE A 156 17.74 0.17 -9.32
CA ILE A 156 16.49 -0.41 -8.80
C ILE A 156 15.46 -0.47 -9.92
N GLY A 157 15.31 0.60 -10.69
CA GLY A 157 14.39 0.64 -11.83
C GLY A 157 14.65 -0.46 -12.84
N GLU A 158 15.89 -0.69 -13.22
CA GLU A 158 16.28 -1.76 -14.14
C GLU A 158 15.99 -3.16 -13.58
N LEU A 159 16.28 -3.40 -12.30
CA LEU A 159 16.01 -4.68 -11.64
C LEU A 159 14.50 -4.98 -11.57
N VAL A 160 13.69 -3.98 -11.19
CA VAL A 160 12.22 -4.13 -11.13
C VAL A 160 11.65 -4.35 -12.54
N GLY A 161 12.12 -3.60 -13.54
CA GLY A 161 11.73 -3.77 -14.94
C GLY A 161 12.04 -5.16 -15.47
N GLU A 162 13.21 -5.73 -15.11
CA GLU A 162 13.58 -7.09 -15.47
C GLU A 162 12.73 -8.12 -14.73
N ALA A 163 12.56 -7.96 -13.42
CA ALA A 163 11.76 -8.83 -12.59
C ALA A 163 10.35 -8.97 -13.15
N MET A 164 9.64 -7.85 -13.29
CA MET A 164 8.25 -7.85 -13.77
C MET A 164 8.08 -8.33 -15.21
N THR A 165 9.04 -8.02 -16.09
CA THR A 165 8.98 -8.50 -17.48
C THR A 165 9.12 -10.01 -17.55
N LYS A 166 9.94 -10.61 -16.69
CA LYS A 166 10.22 -12.05 -16.71
C LYS A 166 9.13 -12.87 -16.02
N VAL A 167 8.56 -12.38 -14.91
CA VAL A 167 7.46 -13.09 -14.24
C VAL A 167 6.10 -12.82 -14.91
N GLY A 168 5.99 -11.77 -15.72
CA GLY A 168 4.75 -11.39 -16.41
C GLY A 168 3.79 -10.57 -15.55
N HIS A 169 2.62 -10.26 -16.13
CA HIS A 169 1.61 -9.39 -15.51
C HIS A 169 1.10 -9.92 -14.16
N ASP A 170 0.83 -11.22 -14.08
CA ASP A 170 0.31 -11.89 -12.88
C ASP A 170 1.41 -12.50 -12.00
N GLY A 171 2.67 -12.23 -12.36
CA GLY A 171 3.83 -12.74 -11.65
C GLY A 171 4.08 -12.00 -10.34
N VAL A 172 4.76 -12.67 -9.43
CA VAL A 172 5.06 -12.16 -8.10
C VAL A 172 6.48 -11.64 -8.04
N VAL A 173 6.64 -10.44 -7.48
CA VAL A 173 7.94 -9.87 -7.12
C VAL A 173 7.98 -9.74 -5.59
N SER A 174 8.92 -10.43 -4.96
CA SER A 174 9.19 -10.37 -3.51
C SER A 174 10.48 -9.60 -3.26
N VAL A 175 10.52 -8.88 -2.14
CA VAL A 175 11.72 -8.14 -1.72
C VAL A 175 12.24 -8.76 -0.42
N GLU A 176 13.50 -9.13 -0.41
CA GLU A 176 14.16 -9.77 0.74
C GLU A 176 15.43 -9.02 1.13
N GLU A 177 15.77 -9.05 2.42
CA GLU A 177 17.05 -8.54 2.90
C GLU A 177 18.18 -9.52 2.55
N SER A 178 19.32 -8.95 2.17
CA SER A 178 20.55 -9.71 1.90
C SER A 178 21.65 -9.32 2.88
N SER A 179 22.50 -10.29 3.19
CA SER A 179 23.73 -10.02 3.94
C SER A 179 24.87 -9.44 3.10
N THR A 180 24.66 -9.29 1.78
CA THR A 180 25.64 -8.71 0.84
C THR A 180 25.51 -7.19 0.80
N LEU A 181 26.44 -6.51 0.10
CA LEU A 181 26.36 -5.07 -0.13
C LEU A 181 25.60 -4.69 -1.40
N SER A 182 25.41 -5.66 -2.31
CA SER A 182 24.75 -5.49 -3.60
C SER A 182 23.29 -5.87 -3.54
N THR A 183 22.47 -5.20 -4.36
CA THR A 183 21.10 -5.63 -4.62
C THR A 183 21.11 -6.55 -5.84
N GLU A 184 20.50 -7.72 -5.71
CA GLU A 184 20.55 -8.80 -6.70
C GLU A 184 19.14 -9.29 -7.01
N LEU A 185 18.92 -9.74 -8.25
CA LEU A 185 17.66 -10.33 -8.71
C LEU A 185 17.84 -11.83 -8.91
N GLU A 186 17.02 -12.60 -8.22
CA GLU A 186 16.94 -14.04 -8.40
C GLU A 186 15.53 -14.43 -8.87
N PHE A 187 15.44 -15.56 -9.57
CA PHE A 187 14.16 -16.14 -9.98
C PHE A 187 14.04 -17.51 -9.36
N THR A 188 12.92 -17.77 -8.71
CA THR A 188 12.68 -19.03 -8.02
C THR A 188 11.25 -19.52 -8.22
N GLU A 189 11.01 -20.77 -7.87
CA GLU A 189 9.68 -21.33 -7.86
C GLU A 189 8.87 -20.74 -6.70
N GLY A 190 7.56 -20.53 -6.92
CA GLY A 190 6.69 -19.98 -5.90
C GLY A 190 5.35 -19.53 -6.49
N VAL A 191 4.47 -19.08 -5.62
CA VAL A 191 3.12 -18.65 -6.00
C VAL A 191 2.65 -17.50 -5.13
N GLY A 192 1.93 -16.55 -5.75
CA GLY A 192 1.25 -15.49 -5.02
C GLY A 192 -0.25 -15.44 -5.32
N PHE A 193 -1.03 -14.95 -4.38
CA PHE A 193 -2.46 -14.76 -4.52
C PHE A 193 -2.99 -13.62 -3.64
N ASP A 194 -4.10 -13.02 -4.09
CA ASP A 194 -4.75 -11.84 -3.53
C ASP A 194 -5.65 -12.14 -2.31
N LYS A 195 -5.06 -12.69 -1.26
CA LYS A 195 -5.68 -12.85 0.06
C LYS A 195 -4.64 -12.63 1.15
N GLY A 196 -4.90 -11.69 2.02
CA GLY A 196 -4.05 -11.36 3.15
C GLY A 196 -4.44 -12.03 4.46
N PHE A 197 -3.77 -11.63 5.53
CA PHE A 197 -4.00 -12.20 6.86
C PHE A 197 -5.41 -11.89 7.40
N LEU A 198 -5.98 -12.85 8.14
CA LEU A 198 -7.29 -12.71 8.79
C LEU A 198 -7.26 -11.81 10.04
N SER A 199 -6.09 -11.49 10.54
CA SER A 199 -5.92 -10.63 11.72
C SER A 199 -4.59 -9.88 11.65
N ALA A 200 -4.62 -8.57 11.90
CA ALA A 200 -3.42 -7.75 11.99
C ALA A 200 -2.48 -8.15 13.14
N TYR A 201 -2.97 -8.93 14.11
CA TYR A 201 -2.12 -9.46 15.18
C TYR A 201 -1.14 -10.55 14.72
N PHE A 202 -1.25 -11.02 13.48
CA PHE A 202 -0.26 -11.93 12.88
C PHE A 202 0.98 -11.21 12.36
N VAL A 203 0.95 -9.88 12.22
CA VAL A 203 2.06 -9.07 11.72
C VAL A 203 3.31 -9.30 12.56
N THR A 204 4.42 -9.59 11.90
CA THR A 204 5.73 -9.78 12.50
C THR A 204 6.69 -8.62 12.21
N ASP A 205 6.51 -7.97 11.08
CA ASP A 205 7.17 -6.73 10.69
C ASP A 205 6.16 -5.58 10.75
N PHE A 206 6.25 -4.78 11.79
CA PHE A 206 5.30 -3.68 12.03
C PHE A 206 5.57 -2.45 11.15
N ASP A 207 6.78 -2.30 10.66
CA ASP A 207 7.14 -1.19 9.78
C ASP A 207 6.48 -1.40 8.40
N LEU A 208 6.56 -2.61 7.86
CA LEU A 208 5.97 -3.00 6.58
C LEU A 208 4.53 -3.53 6.68
N GLN A 209 4.03 -3.76 7.90
CA GLN A 209 2.71 -4.37 8.13
C GLN A 209 2.57 -5.76 7.51
N GLU A 210 3.63 -6.57 7.60
CA GLU A 210 3.72 -7.90 7.03
C GLU A 210 3.90 -8.99 8.10
N ALA A 211 3.40 -10.18 7.79
CA ALA A 211 3.69 -11.39 8.53
C ALA A 211 4.67 -12.25 7.72
N VAL A 212 5.90 -12.39 8.21
CA VAL A 212 6.96 -13.17 7.54
C VAL A 212 7.21 -14.46 8.31
N LEU A 213 7.12 -15.59 7.61
CA LEU A 213 7.38 -16.91 8.14
C LEU A 213 8.53 -17.54 7.34
N GLU A 214 9.61 -17.90 8.03
CA GLU A 214 10.76 -18.61 7.46
C GLU A 214 10.66 -20.12 7.76
N ASP A 215 10.97 -20.97 6.79
CA ASP A 215 10.87 -22.42 6.86
C ASP A 215 9.50 -22.92 7.34
N ALA A 216 8.45 -22.32 6.78
CA ALA A 216 7.08 -22.52 7.21
C ALA A 216 6.49 -23.86 6.80
N LEU A 217 5.66 -24.43 7.67
CA LEU A 217 4.69 -25.46 7.32
C LEU A 217 3.40 -24.82 6.81
N ILE A 218 2.72 -25.49 5.88
CA ILE A 218 1.53 -24.95 5.22
C ILE A 218 0.39 -25.97 5.32
N LEU A 219 -0.67 -25.59 6.03
CA LEU A 219 -1.93 -26.34 6.07
C LEU A 219 -2.85 -25.83 4.97
N LEU A 220 -3.24 -26.73 4.07
CA LEU A 220 -4.26 -26.47 3.06
C LEU A 220 -5.55 -27.19 3.46
N HIS A 221 -6.61 -26.44 3.73
CA HIS A 221 -7.90 -27.00 4.15
C HIS A 221 -9.01 -26.56 3.21
N ARG A 222 -9.81 -27.51 2.71
CA ARG A 222 -10.84 -27.23 1.71
C ARG A 222 -11.96 -26.36 2.22
N ASP A 223 -12.42 -26.65 3.44
CA ASP A 223 -13.61 -26.06 4.04
C ASP A 223 -13.22 -25.03 5.12
N LYS A 224 -14.21 -24.46 5.80
CA LYS A 224 -13.99 -23.57 6.95
C LYS A 224 -13.43 -24.33 8.15
N ILE A 225 -12.55 -23.67 8.88
CA ILE A 225 -12.04 -24.15 10.17
C ILE A 225 -12.73 -23.35 11.27
N SER A 226 -13.75 -23.96 11.92
CA SER A 226 -14.53 -23.34 13.01
C SER A 226 -14.48 -24.13 14.31
N SER A 227 -13.91 -25.36 14.30
CA SER A 227 -13.80 -26.25 15.46
C SER A 227 -12.35 -26.28 15.96
N LEU A 228 -12.11 -25.70 17.15
CA LEU A 228 -10.79 -25.77 17.78
C LEU A 228 -10.37 -27.22 18.14
N PRO A 229 -11.26 -28.09 18.66
CA PRO A 229 -10.91 -29.50 18.93
C PRO A 229 -10.40 -30.26 17.72
N ASP A 230 -10.79 -29.87 16.50
CA ASP A 230 -10.31 -30.52 15.28
C ASP A 230 -8.93 -30.00 14.82
N LEU A 231 -8.63 -28.72 15.08
CA LEU A 231 -7.36 -28.09 14.74
C LEU A 231 -6.27 -28.36 15.81
N LEU A 232 -6.64 -28.45 17.07
CA LEU A 232 -5.71 -28.49 18.20
C LEU A 232 -4.65 -29.60 18.12
N PRO A 233 -4.98 -30.86 17.75
CA PRO A 233 -3.97 -31.92 17.64
C PRO A 233 -2.86 -31.62 16.63
N LEU A 234 -3.19 -30.91 15.56
CA LEU A 234 -2.22 -30.47 14.56
C LEU A 234 -1.35 -29.33 15.08
N LEU A 235 -1.96 -28.34 15.77
CA LEU A 235 -1.20 -27.22 16.35
C LEU A 235 -0.18 -27.70 17.40
N GLU A 236 -0.52 -28.71 18.20
CA GLU A 236 0.41 -29.32 19.17
C GLU A 236 1.63 -29.91 18.45
N LYS A 237 1.42 -30.70 17.39
CA LYS A 237 2.50 -31.28 16.59
C LYS A 237 3.37 -30.21 15.92
N VAL A 238 2.75 -29.14 15.40
CA VAL A 238 3.50 -28.02 14.77
C VAL A 238 4.32 -27.27 15.83
N ALA A 239 3.75 -27.04 17.02
CA ALA A 239 4.47 -26.41 18.12
C ALA A 239 5.65 -27.26 18.61
N GLU A 240 5.50 -28.59 18.71
CA GLU A 240 6.57 -29.53 19.03
C GLU A 240 7.68 -29.52 17.97
N ALA A 241 7.31 -29.37 16.68
CA ALA A 241 8.27 -29.23 15.59
C ALA A 241 9.02 -27.89 15.59
N GLY A 242 8.53 -26.89 16.34
CA GLY A 242 9.14 -25.56 16.44
C GLY A 242 9.13 -24.74 15.15
N LYS A 243 8.25 -25.07 14.20
CA LYS A 243 8.16 -24.42 12.89
C LYS A 243 6.97 -23.45 12.83
N PRO A 244 7.08 -22.36 12.06
CA PRO A 244 5.95 -21.50 11.75
C PRO A 244 4.88 -22.23 10.94
N LEU A 245 3.62 -21.77 11.05
CA LEU A 245 2.49 -22.35 10.34
C LEU A 245 1.71 -21.29 9.55
N LEU A 246 1.56 -21.52 8.25
CA LEU A 246 0.55 -20.85 7.43
C LEU A 246 -0.69 -21.75 7.32
N VAL A 247 -1.86 -21.21 7.63
CA VAL A 247 -3.15 -21.88 7.46
C VAL A 247 -3.90 -21.24 6.30
N ILE A 248 -4.17 -22.01 5.26
CA ILE A 248 -4.97 -21.59 4.09
C ILE A 248 -6.25 -22.43 4.08
N ALA A 249 -7.39 -21.80 4.29
CA ALA A 249 -8.69 -22.47 4.32
C ALA A 249 -9.75 -21.59 3.65
N GLU A 250 -10.95 -22.16 3.42
CA GLU A 250 -12.09 -21.33 3.00
C GLU A 250 -12.30 -20.13 3.93
N ASP A 251 -12.27 -20.36 5.22
CA ASP A 251 -12.23 -19.36 6.28
C ASP A 251 -11.65 -19.98 7.56
N VAL A 252 -11.15 -19.14 8.47
CA VAL A 252 -10.79 -19.55 9.83
C VAL A 252 -11.50 -18.59 10.77
N GLU A 253 -12.43 -19.09 11.59
CA GLU A 253 -13.30 -18.25 12.38
C GLU A 253 -13.47 -18.79 13.82
N GLY A 254 -13.97 -17.93 14.73
CA GLY A 254 -14.27 -18.31 16.11
C GLY A 254 -13.06 -18.68 16.97
N GLU A 255 -13.16 -19.78 17.71
CA GLU A 255 -12.11 -20.24 18.64
C GLU A 255 -10.78 -20.59 17.94
N PRO A 256 -10.75 -21.27 16.77
CA PRO A 256 -9.53 -21.51 16.02
C PRO A 256 -8.75 -20.24 15.72
N LEU A 257 -9.41 -19.22 15.14
CA LEU A 257 -8.75 -17.95 14.82
C LEU A 257 -8.23 -17.27 16.09
N SER A 258 -9.05 -17.19 17.11
CA SER A 258 -8.66 -16.58 18.41
C SER A 258 -7.47 -17.30 19.03
N THR A 259 -7.40 -18.61 18.92
CA THR A 259 -6.28 -19.42 19.43
C THR A 259 -4.99 -19.14 18.65
N LEU A 260 -5.04 -19.08 17.32
CA LEU A 260 -3.89 -18.72 16.49
C LEU A 260 -3.38 -17.32 16.83
N VAL A 261 -4.28 -16.33 16.96
CA VAL A 261 -3.96 -14.96 17.33
C VAL A 261 -3.29 -14.88 18.71
N VAL A 262 -3.85 -15.54 19.73
CA VAL A 262 -3.27 -15.54 21.08
C VAL A 262 -1.88 -16.16 21.10
N ASN A 263 -1.66 -17.25 20.36
CA ASN A 263 -0.36 -17.88 20.26
C ASN A 263 0.67 -17.00 19.51
N ALA A 264 0.26 -16.30 18.47
CA ALA A 264 1.10 -15.34 17.75
C ALA A 264 1.52 -14.17 18.67
N ILE A 265 0.58 -13.55 19.40
CA ILE A 265 0.85 -12.48 20.36
C ILE A 265 1.80 -12.96 21.46
N ARG A 266 1.58 -14.16 22.01
CA ARG A 266 2.43 -14.76 23.05
C ARG A 266 3.77 -15.29 22.53
N LYS A 267 3.97 -15.29 21.21
CA LYS A 267 5.15 -15.85 20.53
C LYS A 267 5.39 -17.33 20.88
N THR A 268 4.33 -18.06 21.22
CA THR A 268 4.39 -19.51 21.50
C THR A 268 4.35 -20.34 20.23
N LEU A 269 3.62 -19.87 19.22
CA LEU A 269 3.57 -20.41 17.88
C LEU A 269 3.49 -19.24 16.89
N LYS A 270 4.43 -19.17 15.96
CA LYS A 270 4.34 -18.25 14.82
C LYS A 270 3.34 -18.84 13.84
N ALA A 271 2.16 -18.26 13.75
CA ALA A 271 1.11 -18.74 12.86
C ALA A 271 0.44 -17.57 12.16
N VAL A 272 0.02 -17.79 10.92
CA VAL A 272 -0.79 -16.87 10.12
C VAL A 272 -1.93 -17.67 9.50
N ALA A 273 -3.12 -17.08 9.45
CA ALA A 273 -4.27 -17.65 8.78
C ALA A 273 -4.73 -16.71 7.67
N VAL A 274 -5.00 -17.26 6.49
CA VAL A 274 -5.48 -16.56 5.30
C VAL A 274 -6.66 -17.31 4.68
N LYS A 275 -7.51 -16.59 3.93
CA LYS A 275 -8.55 -17.23 3.12
C LYS A 275 -7.96 -17.76 1.82
N ALA A 276 -8.41 -18.93 1.42
CA ALA A 276 -8.12 -19.43 0.07
C ALA A 276 -8.82 -18.52 -0.97
N PRO A 277 -8.13 -18.16 -2.07
CA PRO A 277 -8.74 -17.34 -3.13
C PRO A 277 -9.81 -18.13 -3.89
N PHE A 278 -10.61 -17.40 -4.65
CA PHE A 278 -11.73 -17.90 -5.43
C PHE A 278 -12.89 -18.50 -4.59
N PHE A 279 -13.88 -19.09 -5.28
CA PHE A 279 -15.07 -19.68 -4.69
C PHE A 279 -15.40 -21.03 -5.36
N GLY A 280 -16.11 -21.90 -4.62
CA GLY A 280 -16.62 -23.17 -5.14
C GLY A 280 -15.52 -24.09 -5.70
N ASP A 281 -15.74 -24.65 -6.88
CA ASP A 281 -14.80 -25.62 -7.49
C ASP A 281 -13.46 -24.99 -7.91
N ARG A 282 -13.44 -23.69 -8.21
CA ARG A 282 -12.20 -22.98 -8.50
C ARG A 282 -11.27 -22.87 -7.29
N ARG A 283 -11.84 -22.60 -6.10
CA ARG A 283 -11.07 -22.61 -4.87
C ARG A 283 -10.45 -23.98 -4.62
N LYS A 284 -11.22 -25.06 -4.84
CA LYS A 284 -10.72 -26.44 -4.71
C LYS A 284 -9.55 -26.67 -5.65
N ALA A 285 -9.72 -26.31 -6.92
CA ALA A 285 -8.68 -26.49 -7.94
C ALA A 285 -7.40 -25.68 -7.63
N PHE A 286 -7.54 -24.46 -7.10
CA PHE A 286 -6.39 -23.64 -6.70
C PHE A 286 -5.70 -24.18 -5.44
N LEU A 287 -6.45 -24.72 -4.48
CA LEU A 287 -5.85 -25.41 -3.33
C LEU A 287 -5.04 -26.63 -3.76
N GLU A 288 -5.49 -27.36 -4.80
CA GLU A 288 -4.70 -28.46 -5.39
C GLU A 288 -3.43 -27.94 -6.06
N ASP A 289 -3.49 -26.80 -6.76
CA ASP A 289 -2.30 -26.15 -7.33
C ASP A 289 -1.29 -25.77 -6.23
N LEU A 290 -1.79 -25.20 -5.12
CA LEU A 290 -0.96 -24.89 -3.94
C LEU A 290 -0.37 -26.16 -3.32
N ALA A 291 -1.11 -27.25 -3.26
CA ALA A 291 -0.60 -28.52 -2.76
C ALA A 291 0.57 -29.03 -3.60
N VAL A 292 0.49 -28.89 -4.91
CA VAL A 292 1.59 -29.25 -5.83
C VAL A 292 2.81 -28.35 -5.59
N VAL A 293 2.62 -27.03 -5.47
CA VAL A 293 3.73 -26.08 -5.25
C VAL A 293 4.40 -26.27 -3.90
N THR A 294 3.62 -26.56 -2.85
CA THR A 294 4.13 -26.68 -1.48
C THR A 294 4.54 -28.08 -1.08
N GLY A 295 4.24 -29.09 -1.92
CA GLY A 295 4.47 -30.50 -1.63
C GLY A 295 3.55 -31.07 -0.55
N GLY A 296 2.44 -30.41 -0.26
CA GLY A 296 1.46 -30.81 0.74
C GLY A 296 0.26 -31.56 0.15
N GLN A 297 -0.77 -31.74 0.96
CA GLN A 297 -2.05 -32.31 0.58
C GLN A 297 -3.18 -31.42 1.07
N VAL A 298 -4.27 -31.32 0.28
CA VAL A 298 -5.48 -30.61 0.71
C VAL A 298 -6.25 -31.48 1.70
N VAL A 299 -6.37 -31.02 2.93
CA VAL A 299 -7.19 -31.66 3.96
C VAL A 299 -8.66 -31.51 3.57
N ASN A 300 -9.30 -32.65 3.32
CA ASN A 300 -10.66 -32.76 2.82
C ASN A 300 -11.38 -33.94 3.46
N PRO A 301 -12.38 -33.69 4.34
CA PRO A 301 -13.12 -34.76 5.01
C PRO A 301 -13.86 -35.71 4.05
N ASP A 302 -14.30 -35.21 2.87
CA ASP A 302 -15.04 -36.03 1.91
C ASP A 302 -14.22 -37.16 1.29
N VAL A 303 -12.89 -37.03 1.30
CA VAL A 303 -11.95 -38.07 0.82
C VAL A 303 -11.27 -38.82 1.97
N GLY A 304 -11.75 -38.63 3.20
CA GLY A 304 -11.26 -39.34 4.38
C GLY A 304 -10.06 -38.66 5.08
N LEU A 305 -9.69 -37.44 4.69
CA LEU A 305 -8.66 -36.64 5.36
C LEU A 305 -9.32 -35.64 6.31
N ALA A 306 -9.67 -36.08 7.51
CA ALA A 306 -10.25 -35.21 8.52
C ALA A 306 -9.17 -34.44 9.29
N LEU A 307 -9.34 -33.12 9.50
CA LEU A 307 -8.35 -32.24 10.15
C LEU A 307 -7.89 -32.75 11.52
N ARG A 308 -8.78 -33.42 12.26
CA ARG A 308 -8.50 -34.00 13.57
C ARG A 308 -7.50 -35.17 13.55
N GLU A 309 -7.40 -35.86 12.41
CA GLU A 309 -6.68 -37.12 12.28
C GLU A 309 -5.34 -36.97 11.56
N VAL A 310 -5.10 -35.80 10.92
CA VAL A 310 -3.90 -35.54 10.14
C VAL A 310 -2.69 -35.18 11.03
N GLY A 311 -1.51 -35.38 10.49
CA GLY A 311 -0.26 -34.98 11.11
C GLY A 311 0.56 -34.06 10.23
N LEU A 312 1.87 -33.96 10.52
CA LEU A 312 2.78 -33.09 9.77
C LEU A 312 3.00 -33.58 8.34
N GLU A 313 2.71 -34.84 8.05
CA GLU A 313 2.92 -35.49 6.74
C GLU A 313 2.02 -34.95 5.62
N VAL A 314 0.89 -34.31 5.98
CA VAL A 314 -0.01 -33.68 4.99
C VAL A 314 0.33 -32.21 4.75
N LEU A 315 1.15 -31.62 5.61
CA LEU A 315 1.51 -30.22 5.50
C LEU A 315 2.48 -30.01 4.33
N GLY A 316 2.20 -28.97 3.55
CA GLY A 316 3.20 -28.44 2.65
C GLY A 316 4.28 -27.66 3.40
N SER A 317 5.29 -27.22 2.67
CA SER A 317 6.36 -26.40 3.22
C SER A 317 6.77 -25.30 2.23
N ALA A 318 7.40 -24.26 2.76
CA ALA A 318 8.07 -23.25 1.94
C ALA A 318 9.26 -22.69 2.71
N ARG A 319 10.29 -22.25 1.98
CA ARG A 319 11.42 -21.53 2.57
C ARG A 319 10.97 -20.24 3.22
N ARG A 320 10.12 -19.49 2.54
CA ARG A 320 9.60 -18.22 3.04
C ARG A 320 8.16 -18.01 2.63
N VAL A 321 7.38 -17.42 3.53
CA VAL A 321 6.01 -16.94 3.27
C VAL A 321 5.92 -15.50 3.73
N VAL A 322 5.40 -14.62 2.87
CA VAL A 322 5.09 -13.23 3.20
C VAL A 322 3.60 -13.00 3.04
N VAL A 323 2.95 -12.51 4.08
CA VAL A 323 1.52 -12.22 4.07
C VAL A 323 1.30 -10.77 4.46
N THR A 324 0.75 -10.00 3.55
CA THR A 324 0.31 -8.63 3.79
C THR A 324 -1.17 -8.59 4.18
N LYS A 325 -1.76 -7.41 4.27
CA LYS A 325 -3.20 -7.25 4.48
C LYS A 325 -4.03 -7.82 3.32
N ASP A 326 -3.51 -7.78 2.11
CA ASP A 326 -4.26 -8.09 0.89
C ASP A 326 -3.70 -9.29 0.12
N ASP A 327 -2.42 -9.61 0.27
CA ASP A 327 -1.70 -10.61 -0.52
C ASP A 327 -1.00 -11.67 0.33
N THR A 328 -0.80 -12.84 -0.27
CA THR A 328 0.08 -13.91 0.25
C THR A 328 1.05 -14.35 -0.84
N VAL A 329 2.33 -14.42 -0.50
CA VAL A 329 3.42 -14.89 -1.37
C VAL A 329 4.12 -16.07 -0.71
N ILE A 330 4.22 -17.18 -1.44
CA ILE A 330 4.93 -18.39 -1.05
C ILE A 330 6.16 -18.52 -1.94
N VAL A 331 7.34 -18.49 -1.35
CA VAL A 331 8.64 -18.53 -2.05
C VAL A 331 9.30 -19.86 -1.76
N GLU A 332 9.77 -20.52 -2.81
CA GLU A 332 10.42 -21.84 -2.73
C GLU A 332 9.58 -22.86 -1.94
N GLY A 333 8.42 -23.21 -2.51
CA GLY A 333 7.58 -24.28 -1.97
C GLY A 333 8.28 -25.63 -2.01
N GLY A 334 7.90 -26.53 -1.09
CA GLY A 334 8.48 -27.88 -0.98
C GLY A 334 8.08 -28.87 -2.08
N GLY A 335 7.29 -28.43 -3.07
CA GLY A 335 6.93 -29.22 -4.25
C GLY A 335 8.12 -29.47 -5.17
N THR A 336 8.05 -30.55 -5.97
CA THR A 336 9.10 -30.83 -6.93
C THR A 336 8.87 -30.09 -8.24
N ALA A 337 9.92 -29.61 -8.89
CA ALA A 337 9.84 -28.96 -10.20
C ALA A 337 9.14 -29.84 -11.26
N GLU A 338 9.28 -31.16 -11.18
CA GLU A 338 8.61 -32.13 -12.05
C GLU A 338 7.09 -32.08 -11.84
N ALA A 339 6.62 -32.14 -10.59
CA ALA A 339 5.18 -32.07 -10.26
C ALA A 339 4.55 -30.75 -10.70
N ILE A 340 5.26 -29.63 -10.50
CA ILE A 340 4.82 -28.30 -10.94
C ILE A 340 4.73 -28.23 -12.47
N SER A 341 5.75 -28.77 -13.17
CA SER A 341 5.76 -28.82 -14.64
C SER A 341 4.61 -29.68 -15.20
N ASP A 342 4.34 -30.83 -14.59
CA ASP A 342 3.26 -31.71 -15.03
C ASP A 342 1.87 -31.09 -14.77
N ARG A 343 1.71 -30.40 -13.64
CA ARG A 343 0.48 -29.62 -13.38
C ARG A 343 0.29 -28.49 -14.40
N ALA A 344 1.36 -27.78 -14.75
CA ALA A 344 1.32 -26.75 -15.78
C ALA A 344 0.94 -27.31 -17.17
N LYS A 345 1.44 -28.50 -17.53
CA LYS A 345 1.03 -29.20 -18.77
C LYS A 345 -0.44 -29.58 -18.76
N GLN A 346 -0.94 -30.07 -17.62
CA GLN A 346 -2.36 -30.39 -17.45
C GLN A 346 -3.24 -29.14 -17.68
N LEU A 347 -2.90 -28.01 -17.03
CA LEU A 347 -3.64 -26.74 -17.23
C LEU A 347 -3.61 -26.28 -18.69
N ARG A 348 -2.47 -26.39 -19.39
CA ARG A 348 -2.40 -26.05 -20.83
C ARG A 348 -3.34 -26.92 -21.67
N SER A 349 -3.41 -28.21 -21.36
CA SER A 349 -4.34 -29.12 -22.05
C SER A 349 -5.80 -28.77 -21.78
N GLU A 350 -6.14 -28.36 -20.54
CA GLU A 350 -7.48 -27.90 -20.18
C GLU A 350 -7.83 -26.60 -20.91
N ILE A 351 -6.89 -25.65 -21.05
CA ILE A 351 -7.04 -24.40 -21.81
C ILE A 351 -7.35 -24.69 -23.30
N GLU A 352 -6.65 -25.66 -23.90
CA GLU A 352 -6.85 -26.04 -25.32
C GLU A 352 -8.19 -26.72 -25.55
N THR A 353 -8.75 -27.40 -24.57
CA THR A 353 -9.96 -28.21 -24.68
C THR A 353 -11.24 -27.51 -24.23
N THR A 354 -11.14 -26.40 -23.49
CA THR A 354 -12.33 -25.67 -23.03
C THR A 354 -12.99 -24.86 -24.14
N ASP A 355 -14.33 -24.98 -24.25
CA ASP A 355 -15.15 -24.20 -25.17
C ASP A 355 -15.64 -22.87 -24.58
N SER A 356 -15.39 -22.63 -23.30
CA SER A 356 -15.79 -21.42 -22.56
C SER A 356 -14.63 -20.41 -22.50
N ASP A 357 -14.81 -19.26 -23.13
CA ASP A 357 -13.81 -18.18 -23.09
C ASP A 357 -13.52 -17.72 -21.66
N TRP A 358 -14.55 -17.69 -20.81
CA TRP A 358 -14.40 -17.32 -19.41
C TRP A 358 -13.64 -18.38 -18.59
N ASP A 359 -13.87 -19.68 -18.81
CA ASP A 359 -13.10 -20.74 -18.16
C ASP A 359 -11.65 -20.75 -18.66
N ARG A 360 -11.45 -20.49 -19.96
CA ARG A 360 -10.12 -20.33 -20.56
C ARG A 360 -9.33 -19.23 -19.85
N GLU A 361 -9.90 -18.04 -19.70
CA GLU A 361 -9.26 -16.91 -18.99
C GLU A 361 -8.83 -17.32 -17.55
N LYS A 362 -9.69 -18.04 -16.84
CA LYS A 362 -9.39 -18.46 -15.45
C LYS A 362 -8.38 -19.61 -15.36
N LEU A 363 -8.31 -20.46 -16.33
CA LEU A 363 -7.25 -21.47 -16.45
C LEU A 363 -5.91 -20.83 -16.82
N GLU A 364 -5.91 -19.82 -17.70
CA GLU A 364 -4.73 -19.03 -18.03
C GLU A 364 -4.18 -18.28 -16.81
N GLU A 365 -5.06 -17.66 -15.99
CA GLU A 365 -4.68 -17.03 -14.72
C GLU A 365 -4.01 -18.02 -13.76
N ARG A 366 -4.58 -19.22 -13.59
CA ARG A 366 -3.99 -20.26 -12.75
C ARG A 366 -2.65 -20.74 -13.29
N LEU A 367 -2.54 -20.93 -14.59
CA LEU A 367 -1.30 -21.32 -15.26
C LEU A 367 -0.21 -20.26 -15.06
N ALA A 368 -0.56 -18.97 -15.22
CA ALA A 368 0.37 -17.86 -15.02
C ALA A 368 0.91 -17.84 -13.56
N LYS A 369 0.03 -17.99 -12.57
CA LYS A 369 0.42 -18.07 -11.15
C LYS A 369 1.31 -19.29 -10.84
N LEU A 370 1.04 -20.43 -11.46
CA LEU A 370 1.81 -21.67 -11.23
C LEU A 370 3.16 -21.70 -11.95
N ALA A 371 3.19 -21.20 -13.20
CA ALA A 371 4.36 -21.29 -14.08
C ALA A 371 5.22 -20.02 -14.08
N GLY A 372 4.70 -18.90 -13.59
CA GLY A 372 5.39 -17.59 -13.57
C GLY A 372 6.53 -17.54 -12.56
N GLY A 373 6.46 -18.33 -11.50
CA GLY A 373 7.44 -18.29 -10.41
C GLY A 373 7.40 -16.97 -9.63
N VAL A 374 8.44 -16.74 -8.85
CA VAL A 374 8.64 -15.52 -8.06
C VAL A 374 9.98 -14.89 -8.44
N ALA A 375 9.97 -13.59 -8.73
CA ALA A 375 11.19 -12.80 -8.80
C ALA A 375 11.51 -12.29 -7.38
N VAL A 376 12.68 -12.60 -6.87
CA VAL A 376 13.14 -12.19 -5.54
C VAL A 376 14.22 -11.13 -5.71
N ILE A 377 13.93 -9.89 -5.29
CA ILE A 377 14.92 -8.81 -5.23
C ILE A 377 15.55 -8.84 -3.85
N LYS A 378 16.80 -9.31 -3.78
CA LYS A 378 17.60 -9.36 -2.55
C LYS A 378 18.33 -8.04 -2.36
N VAL A 379 17.89 -7.27 -1.38
CA VAL A 379 18.41 -5.93 -1.11
C VAL A 379 19.60 -6.01 -0.15
N GLY A 380 20.74 -5.43 -0.56
CA GLY A 380 21.92 -5.33 0.26
C GLY A 380 22.32 -3.89 0.57
N ALA A 381 22.89 -3.65 1.75
CA ALA A 381 23.43 -2.36 2.16
C ALA A 381 24.52 -2.50 3.23
N ALA A 382 25.28 -1.40 3.48
CA ALA A 382 26.37 -1.41 4.44
C ALA A 382 25.95 -1.28 5.91
N THR A 383 24.75 -0.77 6.17
CA THR A 383 24.20 -0.57 7.54
C THR A 383 22.74 -0.98 7.57
N GLU A 384 22.24 -1.37 8.74
CA GLU A 384 20.83 -1.75 8.93
C GLU A 384 19.87 -0.62 8.54
N THR A 385 20.19 0.63 8.89
CA THR A 385 19.37 1.79 8.50
C THR A 385 19.30 1.96 6.98
N ALA A 386 20.44 1.86 6.28
CA ALA A 386 20.48 1.95 4.83
C ALA A 386 19.81 0.74 4.14
N LEU A 387 19.83 -0.44 4.79
CA LEU A 387 19.16 -1.63 4.30
C LEU A 387 17.64 -1.45 4.31
N LYS A 388 17.08 -0.96 5.43
CA LYS A 388 15.65 -0.69 5.56
C LYS A 388 15.17 0.35 4.57
N GLU A 389 15.86 1.50 4.47
CA GLU A 389 15.54 2.55 3.49
C GLU A 389 15.55 2.02 2.05
N ARG A 390 16.59 1.22 1.69
CA ARG A 390 16.69 0.68 0.34
C ARG A 390 15.61 -0.37 0.07
N LYS A 391 15.24 -1.17 1.06
CA LYS A 391 14.16 -2.15 0.96
C LYS A 391 12.82 -1.45 0.73
N GLU A 392 12.45 -0.45 1.54
CA GLU A 392 11.26 0.40 1.34
C GLU A 392 11.24 0.98 -0.09
N SER A 393 12.35 1.54 -0.55
CA SER A 393 12.46 2.12 -1.90
C SER A 393 12.23 1.09 -3.03
N VAL A 394 12.67 -0.16 -2.84
CA VAL A 394 12.43 -1.25 -3.82
C VAL A 394 10.96 -1.68 -3.78
N GLU A 395 10.35 -1.77 -2.60
CA GLU A 395 8.94 -2.14 -2.42
C GLU A 395 8.02 -1.10 -3.08
N ASP A 396 8.26 0.19 -2.85
CA ASP A 396 7.55 1.30 -3.51
C ASP A 396 7.70 1.22 -5.05
N ALA A 397 8.91 0.94 -5.54
CA ALA A 397 9.16 0.81 -6.97
C ALA A 397 8.40 -0.37 -7.59
N VAL A 398 8.31 -1.50 -6.90
CA VAL A 398 7.52 -2.68 -7.33
C VAL A 398 6.04 -2.34 -7.32
N ALA A 399 5.53 -1.68 -6.28
CA ALA A 399 4.13 -1.29 -6.17
C ALA A 399 3.74 -0.27 -7.25
N ALA A 400 4.56 0.77 -7.48
CA ALA A 400 4.36 1.75 -8.53
C ALA A 400 4.36 1.09 -9.93
N ALA A 401 5.27 0.15 -10.16
CA ALA A 401 5.34 -0.60 -11.42
C ALA A 401 4.09 -1.46 -11.66
N LYS A 402 3.57 -2.16 -10.62
CA LYS A 402 2.30 -2.89 -10.69
C LYS A 402 1.14 -1.95 -10.99
N ALA A 403 1.03 -0.83 -10.28
CA ALA A 403 0.00 0.19 -10.51
C ALA A 403 0.03 0.75 -11.94
N ALA A 404 1.23 0.91 -12.53
CA ALA A 404 1.39 1.35 -13.91
C ALA A 404 0.96 0.29 -14.93
N VAL A 405 1.20 -0.98 -14.67
CA VAL A 405 0.75 -2.08 -15.53
C VAL A 405 -0.78 -2.19 -15.50
N GLU A 406 -1.42 -1.94 -14.34
CA GLU A 406 -2.87 -2.04 -14.18
C GLU A 406 -3.65 -0.90 -14.89
N GLU A 407 -3.26 0.35 -14.70
CA GLU A 407 -4.02 1.51 -15.20
C GLU A 407 -3.26 2.38 -16.22
N GLY A 408 -2.01 2.05 -16.52
CA GLY A 408 -1.17 2.85 -17.42
C GLY A 408 -0.43 3.97 -16.69
N ILE A 409 0.23 4.81 -17.48
CA ILE A 409 1.05 5.95 -17.03
C ILE A 409 0.57 7.27 -17.62
N ILE A 410 0.90 8.34 -16.94
CA ILE A 410 0.74 9.73 -17.38
C ILE A 410 2.07 10.47 -17.24
N ALA A 411 2.20 11.65 -17.84
CA ALA A 411 3.34 12.52 -17.62
C ALA A 411 3.42 12.91 -16.13
N GLY A 412 4.57 12.66 -15.51
CA GLY A 412 4.80 12.80 -14.07
C GLY A 412 5.11 14.24 -13.63
N GLY A 413 5.68 14.35 -12.42
CA GLY A 413 6.09 15.65 -11.88
C GLY A 413 4.95 16.60 -11.54
N GLY A 414 3.73 16.09 -11.40
CA GLY A 414 2.52 16.86 -11.05
C GLY A 414 1.91 17.64 -12.23
N ILE A 415 2.45 17.56 -13.45
CA ILE A 415 1.93 18.32 -14.59
C ILE A 415 0.60 17.80 -15.10
N SER A 416 0.34 16.50 -14.99
CA SER A 416 -0.95 15.90 -15.37
C SER A 416 -2.10 16.43 -14.52
N LEU A 417 -1.85 16.76 -13.25
CA LEU A 417 -2.83 17.43 -12.37
C LEU A 417 -3.13 18.86 -12.83
N ILE A 418 -2.12 19.59 -13.31
CA ILE A 418 -2.31 20.93 -13.91
C ILE A 418 -3.13 20.83 -15.19
N ALA A 419 -2.83 19.85 -16.05
CA ALA A 419 -3.57 19.62 -17.29
C ALA A 419 -5.04 19.21 -17.04
N ALA A 420 -5.30 18.39 -16.03
CA ALA A 420 -6.64 17.93 -15.65
C ALA A 420 -7.58 19.04 -15.18
N ARG A 421 -7.06 20.22 -14.78
CA ARG A 421 -7.88 21.40 -14.48
C ARG A 421 -8.82 21.79 -15.61
N LYS A 422 -8.42 21.54 -16.86
CA LYS A 422 -9.25 21.87 -18.03
C LYS A 422 -10.56 21.11 -18.05
N ALA A 423 -10.57 19.88 -17.53
CA ALA A 423 -11.78 19.06 -17.43
C ALA A 423 -12.82 19.63 -16.44
N LEU A 424 -12.40 20.48 -15.53
CA LEU A 424 -13.28 21.11 -14.54
C LEU A 424 -14.12 22.28 -15.11
N ALA A 425 -13.81 22.79 -16.30
CA ALA A 425 -14.45 23.98 -16.86
C ALA A 425 -15.96 23.79 -17.03
N ASP A 426 -16.39 22.69 -17.61
CA ASP A 426 -17.81 22.39 -17.86
C ASP A 426 -18.55 22.12 -16.54
N LEU A 427 -17.93 21.36 -15.62
CA LEU A 427 -18.48 21.14 -14.29
C LEU A 427 -18.66 22.48 -13.56
N ARG A 428 -17.64 23.34 -13.56
CA ARG A 428 -17.67 24.63 -12.92
C ARG A 428 -18.79 25.52 -13.47
N ALA A 429 -19.00 25.50 -14.79
CA ALA A 429 -20.05 26.27 -15.46
C ALA A 429 -21.45 25.74 -15.17
N SER A 430 -21.61 24.47 -14.88
CA SER A 430 -22.90 23.83 -14.56
C SER A 430 -23.35 24.04 -13.12
N LEU A 431 -22.46 24.47 -12.22
CA LEU A 431 -22.71 24.65 -10.80
C LEU A 431 -22.78 26.13 -10.43
N SER A 432 -23.37 26.43 -9.27
CA SER A 432 -23.49 27.80 -8.73
C SER A 432 -23.27 27.81 -7.22
N GLY A 433 -23.11 29.00 -6.64
CA GLY A 433 -22.95 29.18 -5.19
C GLY A 433 -21.70 28.44 -4.64
N ASP A 434 -21.84 27.89 -3.44
CA ASP A 434 -20.72 27.28 -2.71
C ASP A 434 -20.28 25.96 -3.31
N GLU A 435 -21.15 25.28 -4.04
CA GLU A 435 -20.77 24.07 -4.78
C GLU A 435 -19.79 24.38 -5.92
N ALA A 436 -20.05 25.44 -6.68
CA ALA A 436 -19.14 25.94 -7.70
C ALA A 436 -17.79 26.42 -7.09
N LEU A 437 -17.85 27.05 -5.91
CA LEU A 437 -16.65 27.44 -5.15
C LEU A 437 -15.83 26.24 -4.73
N GLY A 438 -16.47 25.11 -4.39
CA GLY A 438 -15.79 23.84 -4.12
C GLY A 438 -14.94 23.35 -5.29
N VAL A 439 -15.43 23.50 -6.52
CA VAL A 439 -14.66 23.19 -7.74
C VAL A 439 -13.45 24.12 -7.89
N ASP A 440 -13.62 25.43 -7.59
CA ASP A 440 -12.51 26.39 -7.64
C ASP A 440 -11.41 26.06 -6.61
N VAL A 441 -11.79 25.70 -5.39
CA VAL A 441 -10.86 25.25 -4.33
C VAL A 441 -10.10 24.01 -4.79
N PHE A 442 -10.81 23.04 -5.35
CA PHE A 442 -10.20 21.80 -5.84
C PHE A 442 -9.21 22.08 -6.99
N SER A 443 -9.62 22.87 -7.98
CA SER A 443 -8.76 23.30 -9.08
C SER A 443 -7.48 23.97 -8.59
N GLY A 444 -7.59 24.83 -7.58
CA GLY A 444 -6.44 25.47 -6.94
C GLY A 444 -5.47 24.48 -6.31
N ALA A 445 -5.99 23.50 -5.59
CA ALA A 445 -5.19 22.50 -4.87
C ALA A 445 -4.37 21.59 -5.81
N LEU A 446 -4.83 21.34 -7.04
CA LEU A 446 -4.12 20.52 -8.02
C LEU A 446 -2.72 21.05 -8.38
N SER A 447 -2.39 22.31 -8.05
CA SER A 447 -1.04 22.85 -8.24
C SER A 447 -0.06 22.49 -7.14
N ALA A 448 -0.55 22.04 -5.99
CA ALA A 448 0.29 21.88 -4.81
C ALA A 448 1.43 20.85 -5.00
N PRO A 449 1.24 19.67 -5.65
CA PRO A 449 2.33 18.76 -5.88
C PRO A 449 3.47 19.35 -6.73
N LEU A 450 3.16 19.96 -7.89
CA LEU A 450 4.16 20.62 -8.72
C LEU A 450 4.84 21.79 -7.99
N TYR A 451 4.09 22.56 -7.22
CA TYR A 451 4.62 23.64 -6.39
C TYR A 451 5.72 23.13 -5.45
N TRP A 452 5.44 22.04 -4.70
CA TRP A 452 6.39 21.50 -3.74
C TRP A 452 7.57 20.78 -4.38
N ILE A 453 7.36 20.08 -5.50
CA ILE A 453 8.46 19.50 -6.30
C ILE A 453 9.45 20.61 -6.71
N ALA A 454 8.93 21.73 -7.19
CA ALA A 454 9.76 22.88 -7.59
C ALA A 454 10.44 23.55 -6.38
N ALA A 455 9.71 23.76 -5.28
CA ALA A 455 10.23 24.37 -4.05
C ALA A 455 11.36 23.50 -3.44
N ASN A 456 11.18 22.19 -3.37
CA ASN A 456 12.23 21.26 -2.91
C ASN A 456 13.44 21.23 -3.83
N ALA A 457 13.26 21.57 -5.10
CA ALA A 457 14.35 21.74 -6.06
C ALA A 457 15.05 23.12 -5.98
N GLY A 458 14.61 23.99 -5.06
CA GLY A 458 15.18 25.33 -4.86
C GLY A 458 14.66 26.40 -5.80
N LEU A 459 13.51 26.17 -6.44
CA LEU A 459 12.85 27.12 -7.35
C LEU A 459 11.62 27.73 -6.68
N ASP A 460 11.14 28.88 -7.21
CA ASP A 460 9.84 29.42 -6.83
C ASP A 460 8.73 28.56 -7.43
N GLY A 461 7.99 27.84 -6.55
CA GLY A 461 6.93 26.95 -6.98
C GLY A 461 5.81 27.65 -7.73
N SER A 462 5.45 28.89 -7.35
CA SER A 462 4.39 29.67 -8.02
C SER A 462 4.79 30.04 -9.45
N VAL A 463 6.04 30.43 -9.65
CA VAL A 463 6.59 30.75 -10.99
C VAL A 463 6.58 29.51 -11.87
N VAL A 464 6.98 28.35 -11.32
CA VAL A 464 7.01 27.08 -12.06
C VAL A 464 5.59 26.65 -12.44
N VAL A 465 4.63 26.69 -11.51
CA VAL A 465 3.22 26.32 -11.78
C VAL A 465 2.64 27.20 -12.90
N ASN A 466 2.84 28.50 -12.86
CA ASN A 466 2.36 29.40 -13.90
C ASN A 466 3.00 29.08 -15.25
N LYS A 467 4.32 28.91 -15.29
CA LYS A 467 5.04 28.58 -16.51
C LYS A 467 4.57 27.26 -17.12
N VAL A 468 4.38 26.21 -16.31
CA VAL A 468 3.88 24.91 -16.79
C VAL A 468 2.46 25.03 -17.33
N GLY A 469 1.62 25.87 -16.74
CA GLY A 469 0.27 26.12 -17.26
C GLY A 469 0.23 26.70 -18.69
N GLU A 470 1.31 27.33 -19.15
CA GLU A 470 1.45 27.92 -20.49
C GLU A 470 2.14 26.98 -21.51
N LEU A 471 2.75 25.86 -21.04
CA LEU A 471 3.44 24.93 -21.90
C LEU A 471 2.48 23.98 -22.66
N PRO A 472 2.94 23.38 -23.77
CA PRO A 472 2.17 22.32 -24.42
C PRO A 472 1.88 21.13 -23.48
N ALA A 473 0.85 20.37 -23.79
CA ALA A 473 0.52 19.16 -23.03
C ALA A 473 1.72 18.20 -22.94
N GLY A 474 1.94 17.58 -21.79
CA GLY A 474 3.07 16.69 -21.53
C GLY A 474 4.39 17.41 -21.21
N HIS A 475 4.47 18.73 -21.39
CA HIS A 475 5.69 19.50 -21.10
C HIS A 475 5.65 20.08 -19.68
N GLY A 476 6.78 20.00 -18.99
CA GLY A 476 6.92 20.50 -17.63
C GLY A 476 8.36 20.66 -17.18
N LEU A 477 8.55 20.86 -15.89
CA LEU A 477 9.84 20.92 -15.25
C LEU A 477 10.33 19.52 -14.88
N ASN A 478 11.42 19.08 -15.48
CA ASN A 478 12.20 17.96 -14.94
C ASN A 478 13.03 18.49 -13.76
N ALA A 479 12.55 18.24 -12.54
CA ALA A 479 13.15 18.79 -11.32
C ALA A 479 14.52 18.18 -10.97
N ALA A 480 14.87 17.01 -11.53
CA ALA A 480 16.21 16.43 -11.38
C ALA A 480 17.25 17.24 -12.15
N THR A 481 16.92 17.61 -13.41
CA THR A 481 17.83 18.33 -14.32
C THR A 481 17.63 19.86 -14.32
N LEU A 482 16.53 20.35 -13.73
CA LEU A 482 16.08 21.76 -13.76
C LEU A 482 15.79 22.28 -15.17
N ARG A 483 15.43 21.41 -16.10
CA ARG A 483 15.11 21.76 -17.49
C ARG A 483 13.63 21.58 -17.76
N TYR A 484 13.10 22.39 -18.66
CA TYR A 484 11.74 22.24 -19.16
C TYR A 484 11.77 21.45 -20.47
N GLY A 485 10.87 20.46 -20.60
CA GLY A 485 10.81 19.59 -21.77
C GLY A 485 9.60 18.67 -21.73
N ASP A 486 9.54 17.73 -22.66
CA ASP A 486 8.57 16.64 -22.66
C ASP A 486 8.96 15.62 -21.58
N LEU A 487 8.18 15.57 -20.52
CA LEU A 487 8.49 14.74 -19.35
C LEU A 487 8.37 13.23 -19.63
N ALA A 488 7.46 12.82 -20.49
CA ALA A 488 7.34 11.42 -20.86
C ALA A 488 8.59 10.95 -21.65
N SER A 489 9.09 11.79 -22.57
CA SER A 489 10.35 11.53 -23.29
C SER A 489 11.57 11.54 -22.37
N ASP A 490 11.54 12.33 -21.30
CA ASP A 490 12.58 12.38 -20.26
C ASP A 490 12.48 11.20 -19.26
N GLY A 491 11.48 10.31 -19.41
CA GLY A 491 11.24 9.19 -18.51
C GLY A 491 10.57 9.59 -17.18
N VAL A 492 10.09 10.83 -17.05
CA VAL A 492 9.38 11.32 -15.86
C VAL A 492 7.90 11.02 -16.02
N VAL A 493 7.48 9.87 -15.50
CA VAL A 493 6.11 9.34 -15.62
C VAL A 493 5.59 8.92 -14.26
N ASP A 494 4.27 9.06 -14.06
CA ASP A 494 3.57 8.62 -12.85
C ASP A 494 2.52 7.55 -13.21
N PRO A 495 2.32 6.50 -12.39
CA PRO A 495 1.21 5.59 -12.55
C PRO A 495 -0.13 6.32 -12.37
N VAL A 496 -1.08 6.07 -13.28
CA VAL A 496 -2.41 6.68 -13.20
C VAL A 496 -3.11 6.32 -11.90
N LYS A 497 -3.08 5.05 -11.51
CA LYS A 497 -3.68 4.54 -10.28
C LYS A 497 -3.18 5.29 -9.04
N VAL A 498 -1.89 5.54 -8.95
CA VAL A 498 -1.25 6.30 -7.85
C VAL A 498 -1.81 7.72 -7.79
N THR A 499 -1.77 8.45 -8.90
CA THR A 499 -2.22 9.85 -8.95
C THR A 499 -3.73 9.99 -8.69
N ARG A 500 -4.55 9.08 -9.24
CA ARG A 500 -6.01 9.03 -9.00
C ARG A 500 -6.34 8.76 -7.54
N SER A 501 -5.69 7.76 -6.95
CA SER A 501 -5.88 7.40 -5.53
C SER A 501 -5.52 8.57 -4.62
N ALA A 502 -4.43 9.26 -4.89
CA ALA A 502 -4.03 10.46 -4.16
C ALA A 502 -5.09 11.57 -4.22
N VAL A 503 -5.64 11.83 -5.40
CA VAL A 503 -6.69 12.84 -5.63
C VAL A 503 -7.97 12.48 -4.86
N LEU A 504 -8.47 11.25 -5.00
CA LEU A 504 -9.72 10.80 -4.39
C LEU A 504 -9.63 10.73 -2.86
N ASN A 505 -8.53 10.20 -2.32
CA ASN A 505 -8.33 10.11 -0.88
C ASN A 505 -8.16 11.49 -0.23
N ALA A 506 -7.40 12.39 -0.86
CA ALA A 506 -7.26 13.78 -0.40
C ALA A 506 -8.61 14.51 -0.36
N ALA A 507 -9.41 14.39 -1.42
CA ALA A 507 -10.75 14.99 -1.48
C ALA A 507 -11.69 14.41 -0.41
N SER A 508 -11.68 13.11 -0.20
CA SER A 508 -12.51 12.42 0.79
C SER A 508 -12.26 12.96 2.20
N VAL A 509 -10.99 13.05 2.61
CA VAL A 509 -10.64 13.52 3.96
C VAL A 509 -10.82 15.03 4.08
N ALA A 510 -10.49 15.81 3.05
CA ALA A 510 -10.74 17.24 3.08
C ALA A 510 -12.23 17.56 3.32
N ARG A 511 -13.15 16.84 2.65
CA ARG A 511 -14.60 17.00 2.87
C ARG A 511 -15.01 16.71 4.31
N MET A 512 -14.45 15.68 4.94
CA MET A 512 -14.71 15.36 6.36
C MET A 512 -14.27 16.49 7.28
N VAL A 513 -13.06 17.03 7.09
CA VAL A 513 -12.54 18.14 7.90
C VAL A 513 -13.41 19.38 7.72
N LEU A 514 -13.79 19.71 6.49
CA LEU A 514 -14.60 20.92 6.20
C LEU A 514 -16.00 20.86 6.84
N THR A 515 -16.60 19.68 6.91
CA THR A 515 -17.94 19.48 7.49
C THR A 515 -17.93 19.21 8.99
N THR A 516 -16.74 19.16 9.62
CA THR A 516 -16.63 18.97 11.06
C THR A 516 -17.06 20.21 11.81
N GLU A 517 -17.98 20.04 12.78
CA GLU A 517 -18.51 21.10 13.65
C GLU A 517 -18.07 20.96 15.10
N ALA A 518 -17.77 19.72 15.54
CA ALA A 518 -17.31 19.45 16.88
C ALA A 518 -16.18 18.42 16.86
N ALA A 519 -15.18 18.64 17.71
CA ALA A 519 -14.10 17.70 17.98
C ALA A 519 -14.19 17.21 19.42
N VAL A 520 -14.09 15.90 19.63
CA VAL A 520 -14.25 15.26 20.95
C VAL A 520 -13.00 14.42 21.24
N VAL A 521 -12.29 14.77 22.31
CA VAL A 521 -11.07 14.09 22.70
C VAL A 521 -11.16 13.58 24.15
N GLU A 522 -10.26 12.71 24.55
CA GLU A 522 -10.11 12.32 25.95
C GLU A 522 -9.43 13.44 26.73
N LYS A 523 -9.96 13.76 27.93
CA LYS A 523 -9.27 14.69 28.81
C LYS A 523 -7.98 14.02 29.28
N PRO A 524 -6.81 14.67 29.15
CA PRO A 524 -5.57 14.15 29.72
C PRO A 524 -5.76 13.81 31.19
N ALA A 525 -5.17 12.72 31.65
CA ALA A 525 -5.13 12.43 33.08
C ALA A 525 -4.36 13.57 33.76
N GLU A 526 -4.94 14.17 34.79
CA GLU A 526 -4.19 15.10 35.66
C GLU A 526 -3.07 14.27 36.28
N GLU A 527 -1.81 14.64 36.05
CA GLU A 527 -0.70 14.10 36.80
C GLU A 527 -0.95 14.50 38.26
N ASP A 528 -1.26 13.51 39.11
CA ASP A 528 -1.27 13.72 40.54
C ASP A 528 0.14 14.16 40.94
N GLU A 529 0.32 15.46 41.21
CA GLU A 529 1.49 15.97 41.95
C GLU A 529 1.49 15.29 43.30
N HIS A 530 2.12 14.12 43.39
CA HIS A 530 2.49 13.55 44.68
C HIS A 530 3.51 14.46 45.35
N ASP A 531 2.97 15.35 46.15
CA ASP A 531 3.68 16.16 47.14
C ASP A 531 4.56 15.24 47.98
N HIS A 532 5.85 15.18 47.68
CA HIS A 532 6.84 14.58 48.53
C HIS A 532 7.00 15.44 49.78
N HIS A 533 6.06 15.33 50.72
CA HIS A 533 6.31 15.75 52.09
C HIS A 533 7.42 14.87 52.66
N GLY A 534 8.64 15.38 52.62
CA GLY A 534 9.78 14.85 53.35
C GLY A 534 9.50 14.83 54.83
N HIS A 535 9.38 13.66 55.42
CA HIS A 535 9.53 13.49 56.86
C HIS A 535 11.03 13.49 57.20
N ALA A 536 11.48 14.65 57.71
CA ALA A 536 12.73 14.71 58.46
C ALA A 536 12.49 14.05 59.82
N HIS A 537 13.25 13.00 60.14
CA HIS A 537 13.68 12.60 61.48
C HIS A 537 15.05 11.93 61.39
#